data_f17f454a91b31d6e509c07da015c436b
#
_entry.id   f17f454a91b31d6e509c07da015c436b
#
_cell.length_a   1.000
_cell.length_b   1.000
_cell.length_c   1.000
_cell.angle_alpha   90.00
_cell.angle_beta   90.00
_cell.angle_gamma   90.00
#
_symmetry.space_group_name_H-M   'P 1'
#
loop_
_entity.id
_entity.type
_entity.pdbx_description
1 polymer ?
#
loop_
_entity_poly.entity_id
_entity_poly.type
_entity_poly.pdbx_seq_one_letter_code
_entity_poly.pdbx_strand_id
1 'polypeptide(L)'
;MAAGLVLLAWRSPYVDEKVEPGVTEPSEQQEEIDERASLWLAKLGGGPLAPAEHRALEQWLAEDPRHSMAFREAQEAWGLMGAVAKAPGALLYDAQVAALSQPRRAAGRWRTIAALAASLLILIGGAILWTGDPMVMVAADHRTAPGERRTVHLSDGSTVELGPASAIALHFDAAERRVELLSGLAYFTAAPRKDGEQGPFVVQAASGSARALGTQFSVNRLPDSVEVVVVEHEVAVSVATAGGRPAEIVLSPGQSVRYAEAGLGRPHPVDLDQALAWRHDRLVFDRVTLGHVVDQLNRYRRGRIVIANASLANRRVSGVFDTADPDTVLATIARELGVRTASAPLVTVLY
;
A
#
# COMPACT_ATOMS: atom_id res chain seq x y z
N MET A 1 -23.99 -14.00 -32.46
CA MET A 1 -23.07 -15.14 -32.49
C MET A 1 -22.26 -15.12 -31.23
N ALA A 2 -22.50 -16.06 -30.34
CA ALA A 2 -21.90 -16.15 -29.03
C ALA A 2 -20.52 -16.81 -29.12
N ALA A 3 -19.49 -16.16 -28.60
CA ALA A 3 -18.17 -16.75 -28.38
C ALA A 3 -18.09 -17.23 -26.94
N GLY A 4 -18.12 -18.54 -26.76
CA GLY A 4 -18.06 -19.20 -25.47
C GLY A 4 -16.65 -19.17 -24.88
N LEU A 5 -16.61 -18.82 -23.60
CA LEU A 5 -15.43 -18.93 -22.76
C LEU A 5 -15.29 -20.40 -22.32
N VAL A 6 -14.21 -21.07 -22.71
CA VAL A 6 -13.87 -22.40 -22.20
C VAL A 6 -13.10 -22.25 -20.90
N LEU A 7 -13.78 -22.49 -19.79
CA LEU A 7 -13.20 -22.70 -18.45
C LEU A 7 -12.67 -24.14 -18.39
N LEU A 8 -11.35 -24.31 -18.47
CA LEU A 8 -10.69 -25.57 -18.10
C LEU A 8 -10.61 -25.67 -16.56
N ALA A 9 -11.60 -26.37 -16.01
CA ALA A 9 -11.58 -26.80 -14.61
C ALA A 9 -10.56 -27.94 -14.44
N TRP A 10 -9.51 -27.68 -13.74
CA TRP A 10 -8.59 -28.73 -13.25
C TRP A 10 -9.21 -29.39 -12.00
N ARG A 11 -9.76 -30.59 -12.19
CA ARG A 11 -10.28 -31.43 -11.10
C ARG A 11 -9.13 -32.27 -10.55
N SER A 12 -8.74 -32.00 -9.33
CA SER A 12 -7.88 -32.90 -8.54
C SER A 12 -8.73 -34.04 -7.96
N PRO A 13 -8.34 -35.31 -8.07
CA PRO A 13 -9.04 -36.42 -7.47
C PRO A 13 -8.37 -36.75 -6.12
N TYR A 14 -8.81 -36.14 -5.02
CA TYR A 14 -8.59 -36.76 -3.70
C TYR A 14 -9.54 -36.22 -2.63
N VAL A 15 -10.23 -37.19 -2.00
CA VAL A 15 -10.89 -37.22 -0.68
C VAL A 15 -12.25 -36.53 -0.53
N ASP A 16 -13.22 -37.41 -0.57
CA ASP A 16 -14.52 -37.31 0.09
C ASP A 16 -14.32 -37.24 1.62
N GLU A 17 -14.49 -36.07 2.22
CA GLU A 17 -14.64 -35.94 3.67
C GLU A 17 -15.71 -34.90 3.98
N LYS A 18 -16.66 -35.32 4.77
CA LYS A 18 -17.90 -34.67 5.19
C LYS A 18 -17.69 -33.18 5.51
N VAL A 19 -18.34 -32.32 4.75
CA VAL A 19 -18.51 -30.90 5.05
C VAL A 19 -19.58 -30.80 6.13
N GLU A 20 -19.19 -30.38 7.34
CA GLU A 20 -20.09 -29.86 8.35
C GLU A 20 -20.70 -28.54 7.88
N PRO A 21 -22.02 -28.31 8.04
CA PRO A 21 -22.65 -27.05 7.64
C PRO A 21 -22.51 -26.04 8.79
N GLY A 22 -21.69 -24.99 8.58
CA GLY A 22 -21.51 -23.98 9.64
C GLY A 22 -20.77 -22.69 9.28
N VAL A 23 -20.89 -22.19 8.05
CA VAL A 23 -20.57 -20.78 7.77
C VAL A 23 -21.76 -20.21 7.01
N THR A 24 -22.69 -19.65 7.76
CA THR A 24 -23.79 -18.86 7.22
C THR A 24 -23.19 -17.56 6.68
N GLU A 25 -23.46 -17.23 5.41
CA GLU A 25 -23.21 -15.88 4.89
C GLU A 25 -23.88 -14.88 5.83
N PRO A 26 -23.22 -13.77 6.19
CA PRO A 26 -23.87 -12.75 6.99
C PRO A 26 -25.14 -12.32 6.26
N SER A 27 -26.28 -12.39 6.93
CA SER A 27 -27.54 -11.94 6.34
C SER A 27 -27.41 -10.45 6.07
N GLU A 28 -28.05 -9.92 5.02
CA GLU A 28 -28.12 -8.48 4.71
C GLU A 28 -28.40 -7.65 5.98
N GLN A 29 -29.20 -8.19 6.91
CA GLN A 29 -29.46 -7.59 8.22
C GLN A 29 -28.23 -7.50 9.13
N GLN A 30 -27.29 -8.43 9.08
CA GLN A 30 -26.07 -8.36 9.89
C GLN A 30 -25.11 -7.32 9.36
N GLU A 31 -24.99 -7.17 8.04
CA GLU A 31 -24.18 -6.11 7.41
C GLU A 31 -24.70 -4.73 7.77
N GLU A 32 -26.02 -4.53 7.77
CA GLU A 32 -26.64 -3.25 8.16
C GLU A 32 -26.38 -2.93 9.65
N ILE A 33 -26.40 -3.92 10.53
CA ILE A 33 -26.09 -3.78 11.95
C ILE A 33 -24.62 -3.37 12.15
N ASP A 34 -23.69 -4.01 11.45
CA ASP A 34 -22.25 -3.78 11.56
C ASP A 34 -21.87 -2.38 10.99
N GLU A 35 -22.50 -1.98 9.89
CA GLU A 35 -22.34 -0.61 9.34
C GLU A 35 -22.82 0.43 10.35
N ARG A 36 -23.97 0.21 10.97
CA ARG A 36 -24.57 1.15 11.94
C ARG A 36 -23.75 1.24 13.23
N ALA A 37 -23.16 0.11 13.68
CA ALA A 37 -22.20 0.09 14.79
C ALA A 37 -20.97 0.94 14.50
N SER A 38 -20.42 0.82 13.29
CA SER A 38 -19.26 1.57 12.83
C SER A 38 -19.54 3.07 12.74
N LEU A 39 -20.74 3.48 12.29
CA LEU A 39 -21.17 4.87 12.26
C LEU A 39 -21.30 5.48 13.66
N TRP A 40 -21.81 4.73 14.65
CA TRP A 40 -21.86 5.20 16.03
C TRP A 40 -20.47 5.43 16.62
N LEU A 41 -19.51 4.55 16.33
CA LEU A 41 -18.13 4.72 16.78
C LEU A 41 -17.44 5.90 16.11
N ALA A 42 -17.67 6.13 14.83
CA ALA A 42 -17.14 7.29 14.12
C ALA A 42 -17.66 8.59 14.76
N LYS A 43 -18.94 8.64 15.17
CA LYS A 43 -19.51 9.78 15.90
C LYS A 43 -18.88 9.97 17.27
N LEU A 44 -18.67 8.89 18.03
CA LEU A 44 -18.01 8.92 19.36
C LEU A 44 -16.55 9.36 19.24
N GLY A 45 -15.85 8.96 18.17
CA GLY A 45 -14.48 9.38 17.88
C GLY A 45 -14.36 10.87 17.55
N GLY A 46 -15.43 11.50 17.08
CA GLY A 46 -15.50 12.94 16.79
C GLY A 46 -15.73 13.84 18.02
N GLY A 47 -15.99 13.28 19.21
CA GLY A 47 -16.22 14.01 20.45
C GLY A 47 -17.45 13.53 21.23
N PRO A 48 -17.81 14.19 22.34
CA PRO A 48 -18.97 13.80 23.14
C PRO A 48 -20.26 14.00 22.34
N LEU A 49 -21.09 12.94 22.33
CA LEU A 49 -22.40 12.96 21.66
C LEU A 49 -23.33 14.03 22.29
N ALA A 50 -24.15 14.63 21.46
CA ALA A 50 -25.25 15.47 21.95
C ALA A 50 -26.26 14.62 22.77
N PRO A 51 -26.98 15.22 23.74
CA PRO A 51 -27.92 14.45 24.62
C PRO A 51 -29.01 13.68 23.87
N ALA A 52 -29.38 14.14 22.66
CA ALA A 52 -30.33 13.43 21.79
C ALA A 52 -29.69 12.21 21.11
N GLU A 53 -28.42 12.33 20.68
CA GLU A 53 -27.68 11.24 20.06
C GLU A 53 -27.28 10.16 21.05
N HIS A 54 -26.99 10.55 22.31
CA HIS A 54 -26.71 9.59 23.38
C HIS A 54 -27.91 8.70 23.64
N ARG A 55 -29.10 9.29 23.74
CA ARG A 55 -30.35 8.53 23.88
C ARG A 55 -30.65 7.62 22.68
N ALA A 56 -30.37 8.09 21.47
CA ALA A 56 -30.57 7.30 20.26
C ALA A 56 -29.59 6.10 20.19
N LEU A 57 -28.36 6.25 20.66
CA LEU A 57 -27.40 5.14 20.78
C LEU A 57 -27.86 4.12 21.83
N GLU A 58 -28.27 4.58 23.03
CA GLU A 58 -28.78 3.70 24.09
C GLU A 58 -30.03 2.92 23.63
N GLN A 59 -30.94 3.57 22.94
CA GLN A 59 -32.12 2.93 22.38
C GLN A 59 -31.74 1.88 21.35
N TRP A 60 -30.86 2.20 20.41
CA TRP A 60 -30.38 1.27 19.39
C TRP A 60 -29.67 0.04 20.00
N LEU A 61 -28.84 0.23 21.02
CA LEU A 61 -28.19 -0.87 21.73
C LEU A 61 -29.16 -1.78 22.49
N ALA A 62 -30.32 -1.24 22.91
CA ALA A 62 -31.36 -1.98 23.64
C ALA A 62 -32.36 -2.70 22.72
N GLU A 63 -32.44 -2.34 21.43
CA GLU A 63 -33.39 -2.91 20.46
C GLU A 63 -33.12 -4.37 20.14
N ASP A 64 -31.85 -4.77 20.01
CA ASP A 64 -31.45 -6.15 19.67
C ASP A 64 -30.09 -6.49 20.31
N PRO A 65 -29.93 -7.68 20.95
CA PRO A 65 -28.65 -8.14 21.48
C PRO A 65 -27.51 -8.14 20.44
N ARG A 66 -27.81 -8.33 19.15
CA ARG A 66 -26.84 -8.29 18.06
C ARG A 66 -26.20 -6.91 17.90
N HIS A 67 -26.95 -5.82 18.18
CA HIS A 67 -26.43 -4.45 18.12
C HIS A 67 -25.31 -4.23 19.14
N SER A 68 -25.48 -4.75 20.37
CA SER A 68 -24.45 -4.62 21.41
C SER A 68 -23.21 -5.46 21.12
N MET A 69 -23.37 -6.61 20.42
CA MET A 69 -22.25 -7.43 19.96
C MET A 69 -21.48 -6.74 18.85
N ALA A 70 -22.15 -6.28 17.82
CA ALA A 70 -21.55 -5.57 16.69
C ALA A 70 -20.85 -4.27 17.17
N PHE A 71 -21.44 -3.54 18.09
CA PHE A 71 -20.84 -2.34 18.67
C PHE A 71 -19.57 -2.65 19.45
N ARG A 72 -19.52 -3.72 20.23
CA ARG A 72 -18.31 -4.15 20.96
C ARG A 72 -17.22 -4.62 20.01
N GLU A 73 -17.56 -5.43 19.00
CA GLU A 73 -16.60 -5.87 17.98
C GLU A 73 -15.99 -4.67 17.23
N ALA A 74 -16.83 -3.69 16.87
CA ALA A 74 -16.38 -2.47 16.26
C ALA A 74 -15.49 -1.62 17.21
N GLN A 75 -15.79 -1.59 18.54
CA GLN A 75 -14.93 -0.93 19.55
C GLN A 75 -13.56 -1.61 19.68
N GLU A 76 -13.51 -2.93 19.66
CA GLU A 76 -12.25 -3.67 19.70
C GLU A 76 -11.40 -3.37 18.46
N ALA A 77 -12.00 -3.35 17.27
CA ALA A 77 -11.33 -2.96 16.04
C ALA A 77 -10.83 -1.50 16.10
N TRP A 78 -11.63 -0.58 16.67
CA TRP A 78 -11.24 0.83 16.85
C TRP A 78 -10.13 1.01 17.89
N GLY A 79 -10.14 0.22 18.97
CA GLY A 79 -9.07 0.17 19.98
C GLY A 79 -7.74 -0.30 19.40
N LEU A 80 -7.77 -1.26 18.47
CA LEU A 80 -6.61 -1.72 17.73
C LEU A 80 -6.06 -0.63 16.78
N MET A 81 -6.94 0.18 16.16
CA MET A 81 -6.53 1.34 15.36
C MET A 81 -5.83 2.42 16.22
N GLY A 82 -6.31 2.65 17.45
CA GLY A 82 -5.67 3.54 18.42
C GLY A 82 -4.30 3.03 18.91
N ALA A 83 -4.09 1.72 18.94
CA ALA A 83 -2.80 1.11 19.25
C ALA A 83 -1.78 1.24 18.11
N VAL A 84 -2.24 1.19 16.86
CA VAL A 84 -1.42 1.44 15.66
C VAL A 84 -1.01 2.92 15.54
N ALA A 85 -1.84 3.85 16.02
CA ALA A 85 -1.52 5.27 16.11
C ALA A 85 -0.46 5.59 17.19
N LYS A 86 -0.09 4.65 18.06
CA LYS A 86 0.98 4.75 19.07
C LYS A 86 2.37 4.30 18.59
N ALA A 87 2.58 4.17 17.28
CA ALA A 87 3.94 4.09 16.72
C ALA A 87 4.74 5.40 16.92
N PRO A 88 6.11 5.42 16.89
CA PRO A 88 6.97 6.43 17.52
C PRO A 88 6.87 7.89 17.06
N GLY A 89 5.75 8.30 16.49
CA GLY A 89 5.39 9.70 16.28
C GLY A 89 4.33 10.23 17.26
N ALA A 90 3.75 9.39 18.12
CA ALA A 90 2.59 9.70 18.95
C ALA A 90 2.94 10.31 20.34
N LEU A 91 4.21 10.46 20.67
CA LEU A 91 4.64 11.11 21.94
C LEU A 91 4.24 12.59 22.05
N LEU A 92 3.77 13.19 20.96
CA LEU A 92 3.23 14.56 20.96
C LEU A 92 1.73 14.61 21.32
N TYR A 93 1.03 13.48 21.26
CA TYR A 93 -0.43 13.44 21.50
C TYR A 93 -0.78 13.31 23.00
N ASP A 94 0.00 12.55 23.78
CA ASP A 94 -0.25 12.37 25.22
C ASP A 94 -0.01 13.64 26.05
N ALA A 95 0.88 14.54 25.61
CA ALA A 95 1.09 15.83 26.26
C ALA A 95 -0.09 16.81 26.04
N GLN A 96 -0.85 16.65 24.96
CA GLN A 96 -1.97 17.51 24.61
C GLN A 96 -3.29 17.10 25.30
N VAL A 97 -3.50 15.80 25.53
CA VAL A 97 -4.69 15.28 26.23
C VAL A 97 -4.63 15.58 27.74
N ALA A 98 -3.43 15.54 28.36
CA ALA A 98 -3.24 15.89 29.75
C ALA A 98 -3.46 17.39 30.04
N ALA A 99 -3.31 18.28 29.06
CA ALA A 99 -3.54 19.71 29.20
C ALA A 99 -5.03 20.10 29.12
N LEU A 100 -5.93 19.21 28.71
CA LEU A 100 -7.36 19.51 28.52
C LEU A 100 -8.23 19.24 29.76
N SER A 101 -7.66 18.75 30.85
CA SER A 101 -8.39 18.39 32.08
C SER A 101 -8.40 19.45 33.20
N GLN A 102 -8.05 20.70 32.93
CA GLN A 102 -8.18 21.79 33.93
C GLN A 102 -9.25 22.82 33.53
N PRO A 103 -10.27 23.09 34.39
CA PRO A 103 -11.28 24.11 34.11
C PRO A 103 -10.71 25.49 34.34
N ARG A 104 -10.31 26.22 33.32
CA ARG A 104 -9.98 27.66 33.42
C ARG A 104 -10.98 28.50 32.64
N ARG A 105 -11.70 29.34 33.41
CA ARG A 105 -12.51 30.46 32.93
C ARG A 105 -11.58 31.50 32.31
N ALA A 106 -11.50 31.60 31.03
CA ALA A 106 -11.07 32.68 30.14
C ALA A 106 -10.45 32.13 28.84
N ALA A 107 -11.24 31.52 27.96
CA ALA A 107 -10.65 30.90 26.75
C ALA A 107 -11.60 30.82 25.55
N GLY A 108 -12.45 31.81 25.31
CA GLY A 108 -13.27 31.82 24.11
C GLY A 108 -12.46 31.82 22.79
N ARG A 109 -11.38 32.61 22.76
CA ARG A 109 -10.57 32.76 21.52
C ARG A 109 -9.54 31.65 21.32
N TRP A 110 -8.98 31.09 22.40
CA TRP A 110 -8.02 29.98 22.31
C TRP A 110 -8.67 28.64 21.92
N ARG A 111 -9.91 28.42 22.36
CA ARG A 111 -10.68 27.22 21.96
C ARG A 111 -11.03 27.21 20.47
N THR A 112 -11.37 28.36 19.90
CA THR A 112 -11.60 28.49 18.45
C THR A 112 -10.31 28.33 17.65
N ILE A 113 -9.19 28.88 18.11
CA ILE A 113 -7.89 28.70 17.47
C ILE A 113 -7.43 27.23 17.57
N ALA A 114 -7.60 26.58 18.72
CA ALA A 114 -7.28 25.15 18.88
C ALA A 114 -8.17 24.24 18.00
N ALA A 115 -9.48 24.56 17.90
CA ALA A 115 -10.39 23.82 17.01
C ALA A 115 -10.04 24.01 15.53
N LEU A 116 -9.66 25.23 15.12
CA LEU A 116 -9.19 25.51 13.76
C LEU A 116 -7.86 24.80 13.45
N ALA A 117 -6.93 24.80 14.42
CA ALA A 117 -5.66 24.08 14.28
C ALA A 117 -5.87 22.55 14.18
N ALA A 118 -6.76 21.97 14.99
CA ALA A 118 -7.13 20.57 14.92
C ALA A 118 -7.79 20.22 13.58
N SER A 119 -8.71 21.07 13.10
CA SER A 119 -9.34 20.88 11.78
C SER A 119 -8.33 20.98 10.65
N LEU A 120 -7.36 21.89 10.74
CA LEU A 120 -6.29 22.04 9.76
C LEU A 120 -5.35 20.82 9.77
N LEU A 121 -5.01 20.28 10.94
CA LEU A 121 -4.20 19.06 11.07
C LEU A 121 -4.93 17.84 10.53
N ILE A 122 -6.24 17.71 10.74
CA ILE A 122 -7.06 16.65 10.15
C ILE A 122 -7.12 16.80 8.63
N LEU A 123 -7.27 18.01 8.11
CA LEU A 123 -7.26 18.28 6.68
C LEU A 123 -5.90 17.98 6.06
N ILE A 124 -4.80 18.38 6.69
CA ILE A 124 -3.43 18.11 6.24
C ILE A 124 -3.15 16.60 6.33
N GLY A 125 -3.49 15.95 7.44
CA GLY A 125 -3.34 14.51 7.60
C GLY A 125 -4.18 13.72 6.60
N GLY A 126 -5.42 14.12 6.38
CA GLY A 126 -6.30 13.56 5.35
C GLY A 126 -5.76 13.80 3.93
N ALA A 127 -5.22 14.99 3.65
CA ALA A 127 -4.60 15.30 2.37
C ALA A 127 -3.35 14.42 2.11
N ILE A 128 -2.49 14.23 3.11
CA ILE A 128 -1.30 13.35 3.00
C ILE A 128 -1.71 11.90 2.76
N LEU A 129 -2.73 11.41 3.46
CA LEU A 129 -3.28 10.06 3.22
C LEU A 129 -3.92 9.92 1.83
N TRP A 130 -4.46 11.00 1.29
CA TRP A 130 -5.10 11.02 -0.02
C TRP A 130 -4.10 11.19 -1.17
N THR A 131 -3.14 12.09 -1.03
CA THR A 131 -2.24 12.50 -2.12
C THR A 131 -0.86 11.83 -2.08
N GLY A 132 -0.52 11.16 -0.98
CA GLY A 132 0.81 10.61 -0.72
C GLY A 132 1.76 11.65 -0.12
N ASP A 133 3.04 11.34 -0.11
CA ASP A 133 4.09 12.20 0.45
C ASP A 133 4.17 13.55 -0.31
N PRO A 134 3.93 14.70 0.35
CA PRO A 134 3.99 16.00 -0.30
C PRO A 134 5.38 16.32 -0.86
N MET A 135 6.46 15.79 -0.29
CA MET A 135 7.82 15.97 -0.84
C MET A 135 7.96 15.29 -2.19
N VAL A 136 7.38 14.09 -2.36
CA VAL A 136 7.32 13.38 -3.64
C VAL A 136 6.49 14.17 -4.66
N MET A 137 5.40 14.82 -4.21
CA MET A 137 4.55 15.62 -5.11
C MET A 137 5.29 16.82 -5.71
N VAL A 138 6.17 17.45 -4.94
CA VAL A 138 6.94 18.64 -5.40
C VAL A 138 8.17 18.24 -6.21
N ALA A 139 8.82 17.12 -5.86
CA ALA A 139 10.05 16.68 -6.50
C ALA A 139 9.83 15.90 -7.81
N ALA A 140 8.64 15.37 -8.06
CA ALA A 140 8.37 14.49 -9.19
C ALA A 140 8.08 15.26 -10.49
N ASP A 141 8.79 14.95 -11.57
CA ASP A 141 8.48 15.40 -12.93
C ASP A 141 7.32 14.62 -13.55
N HIS A 142 7.27 13.32 -13.26
CA HIS A 142 6.18 12.43 -13.72
C HIS A 142 5.68 11.58 -12.58
N ARG A 143 4.34 11.43 -12.50
CA ARG A 143 3.66 10.61 -11.49
C ARG A 143 2.39 9.97 -12.04
N THR A 144 1.98 8.89 -11.40
CA THR A 144 0.73 8.17 -11.64
C THR A 144 -0.14 8.15 -10.38
N ALA A 145 -1.44 8.18 -10.58
CA ALA A 145 -2.42 7.96 -9.51
C ALA A 145 -2.48 6.45 -9.10
N PRO A 146 -3.12 6.11 -7.98
CA PRO A 146 -3.45 4.73 -7.67
C PRO A 146 -4.23 4.08 -8.82
N GLY A 147 -3.81 2.87 -9.24
CA GLY A 147 -4.38 2.14 -10.38
C GLY A 147 -3.98 2.67 -11.76
N GLU A 148 -3.36 3.85 -11.87
CA GLU A 148 -2.94 4.42 -13.15
C GLU A 148 -1.60 3.85 -13.58
N ARG A 149 -1.48 3.51 -14.87
CA ARG A 149 -0.19 3.25 -15.55
C ARG A 149 0.05 4.28 -16.62
N ARG A 150 1.31 4.67 -16.83
CA ARG A 150 1.67 5.68 -17.82
C ARG A 150 3.03 5.38 -18.45
N THR A 151 3.11 5.47 -19.77
CA THR A 151 4.37 5.43 -20.50
C THR A 151 4.90 6.85 -20.72
N VAL A 152 6.16 7.06 -20.37
CA VAL A 152 6.88 8.34 -20.54
C VAL A 152 8.05 8.11 -21.49
N HIS A 153 8.13 8.93 -22.56
CA HIS A 153 9.27 8.96 -23.45
C HIS A 153 10.23 10.04 -23.00
N LEU A 154 11.48 9.67 -22.75
CA LEU A 154 12.51 10.56 -22.27
C LEU A 154 13.26 11.22 -23.43
N SER A 155 13.94 12.34 -23.17
CA SER A 155 14.65 13.13 -24.19
C SER A 155 15.84 12.40 -24.82
N ASP A 156 16.40 11.40 -24.14
CA ASP A 156 17.49 10.54 -24.62
C ASP A 156 17.03 9.38 -25.51
N GLY A 157 15.72 9.23 -25.71
CA GLY A 157 15.10 8.13 -26.44
C GLY A 157 14.76 6.91 -25.56
N SER A 158 15.08 6.95 -24.27
CA SER A 158 14.64 5.91 -23.31
C SER A 158 13.13 6.00 -23.05
N THR A 159 12.55 4.89 -22.62
CA THR A 159 11.14 4.83 -22.25
C THR A 159 11.00 4.31 -20.83
N VAL A 160 10.08 4.92 -20.07
CA VAL A 160 9.73 4.52 -18.70
C VAL A 160 8.25 4.20 -18.65
N GLU A 161 7.91 2.97 -18.29
CA GLU A 161 6.54 2.59 -17.95
C GLU A 161 6.36 2.70 -16.42
N LEU A 162 5.63 3.72 -15.99
CA LEU A 162 5.29 3.93 -14.58
C LEU A 162 4.13 3.02 -14.19
N GLY A 163 4.31 2.22 -13.14
CA GLY A 163 3.24 1.47 -12.50
C GLY A 163 2.33 2.36 -11.64
N PRO A 164 1.33 1.79 -10.98
CA PRO A 164 0.40 2.52 -10.12
C PRO A 164 1.09 3.19 -8.93
N ALA A 165 0.61 4.39 -8.56
CA ALA A 165 1.12 5.19 -7.43
C ALA A 165 2.65 5.37 -7.47
N SER A 166 3.20 5.65 -8.66
CA SER A 166 4.63 5.79 -8.90
C SER A 166 5.00 7.23 -9.24
N ALA A 167 6.23 7.61 -8.91
CA ALA A 167 6.75 8.95 -9.18
C ALA A 167 8.24 8.89 -9.50
N ILE A 168 8.65 9.65 -10.53
CA ILE A 168 10.05 9.81 -10.91
C ILE A 168 10.42 11.28 -11.05
N ALA A 169 11.70 11.58 -10.77
CA ALA A 169 12.36 12.83 -11.11
C ALA A 169 13.49 12.56 -12.11
N LEU A 170 13.75 13.53 -13.00
CA LEU A 170 14.72 13.43 -14.09
C LEU A 170 15.90 14.35 -13.83
N HIS A 171 17.12 13.78 -13.81
CA HIS A 171 18.37 14.53 -13.59
C HIS A 171 19.37 14.15 -14.70
N PHE A 172 19.15 14.69 -15.90
CA PHE A 172 20.00 14.43 -17.05
C PHE A 172 21.05 15.52 -17.16
N ASP A 173 22.32 15.10 -17.19
CA ASP A 173 23.46 16.00 -17.43
C ASP A 173 24.47 15.35 -18.38
N ALA A 174 25.62 16.02 -18.59
CA ALA A 174 26.67 15.50 -19.45
C ALA A 174 27.35 14.23 -18.92
N ALA A 175 27.30 13.99 -17.60
CA ALA A 175 27.96 12.87 -16.96
C ALA A 175 27.06 11.60 -16.93
N GLU A 176 25.76 11.78 -16.70
CA GLU A 176 24.83 10.66 -16.60
C GLU A 176 23.39 11.03 -16.96
N ARG A 177 22.61 10.03 -17.38
CA ARG A 177 21.17 10.11 -17.60
C ARG A 177 20.48 9.51 -16.36
N ARG A 178 20.32 10.33 -15.31
CA ARG A 178 19.80 9.84 -14.03
C ARG A 178 18.29 10.03 -13.95
N VAL A 179 17.60 8.94 -13.61
CA VAL A 179 16.19 8.93 -13.21
C VAL A 179 16.13 8.53 -11.75
N GLU A 180 15.49 9.34 -10.92
CA GLU A 180 15.23 9.00 -9.53
C GLU A 180 13.82 8.44 -9.38
N LEU A 181 13.69 7.18 -8.91
CA LEU A 181 12.41 6.57 -8.54
C LEU A 181 12.06 6.99 -7.11
N LEU A 182 11.24 8.02 -6.97
CA LEU A 182 10.82 8.59 -5.70
C LEU A 182 9.83 7.68 -4.96
N SER A 183 8.94 7.00 -5.69
CA SER A 183 7.99 6.03 -5.14
C SER A 183 7.51 5.05 -6.20
N GLY A 184 7.00 3.90 -5.77
CA GLY A 184 6.28 2.97 -6.61
C GLY A 184 7.16 2.04 -7.43
N LEU A 185 6.76 1.77 -8.65
CA LEU A 185 7.27 0.72 -9.53
C LEU A 185 7.40 1.27 -10.95
N ALA A 186 8.53 1.03 -11.58
CA ALA A 186 8.76 1.45 -12.96
C ALA A 186 9.53 0.38 -13.76
N TYR A 187 9.22 0.28 -15.04
CA TYR A 187 9.95 -0.52 -16.02
C TYR A 187 10.68 0.42 -16.96
N PHE A 188 11.95 0.19 -17.14
CA PHE A 188 12.85 1.03 -17.93
C PHE A 188 13.32 0.29 -19.18
N THR A 189 13.18 0.95 -20.33
CA THR A 189 13.83 0.56 -21.57
C THR A 189 14.86 1.65 -21.87
N ALA A 190 16.10 1.43 -21.44
CA ALA A 190 17.17 2.39 -21.61
C ALA A 190 17.66 2.38 -23.06
N ALA A 191 17.68 3.54 -23.72
CA ALA A 191 18.24 3.68 -25.04
C ALA A 191 19.75 3.36 -25.02
N PRO A 192 20.27 2.67 -26.06
CA PRO A 192 21.69 2.46 -26.22
C PRO A 192 22.47 3.77 -26.20
N ARG A 193 23.71 3.74 -25.69
CA ARG A 193 24.59 4.92 -25.75
C ARG A 193 24.87 5.27 -27.24
N LYS A 194 24.63 6.52 -27.60
CA LYS A 194 25.15 7.07 -28.85
C LYS A 194 26.62 7.38 -28.64
N ASP A 195 27.46 7.03 -29.59
CA ASP A 195 28.91 7.13 -29.49
C ASP A 195 29.37 8.48 -28.92
N GLY A 196 29.93 8.45 -27.72
CA GLY A 196 30.70 9.53 -27.10
C GLY A 196 29.92 10.65 -26.41
N GLU A 197 28.61 10.81 -26.61
CA GLU A 197 27.88 12.02 -26.19
C GLU A 197 27.03 11.92 -24.94
N GLN A 198 26.75 10.72 -24.45
CA GLN A 198 25.84 10.55 -23.30
C GLN A 198 26.40 9.58 -22.25
N GLY A 199 26.29 9.98 -20.98
CA GLY A 199 26.65 9.13 -19.85
C GLY A 199 25.77 7.87 -19.72
N PRO A 200 26.08 6.96 -18.77
CA PRO A 200 25.27 5.78 -18.49
C PRO A 200 23.84 6.18 -18.08
N PHE A 201 22.88 5.30 -18.36
CA PHE A 201 21.54 5.42 -17.79
C PHE A 201 21.53 4.88 -16.37
N VAL A 202 21.13 5.69 -15.40
CA VAL A 202 21.18 5.36 -13.98
C VAL A 202 19.80 5.56 -13.37
N VAL A 203 19.26 4.53 -12.73
CA VAL A 203 18.05 4.65 -11.92
C VAL A 203 18.45 4.64 -10.45
N GLN A 204 18.24 5.77 -9.77
CA GLN A 204 18.44 5.90 -8.34
C GLN A 204 17.13 5.57 -7.61
N ALA A 205 17.18 4.75 -6.57
CA ALA A 205 16.04 4.49 -5.69
C ALA A 205 16.54 4.28 -4.26
N ALA A 206 16.01 5.06 -3.31
CA ALA A 206 16.48 5.08 -1.91
C ALA A 206 18.02 5.21 -1.83
N SER A 207 18.70 4.32 -1.12
CA SER A 207 20.15 4.34 -0.90
C SER A 207 20.98 3.70 -2.02
N GLY A 208 20.35 3.20 -3.09
CA GLY A 208 21.03 2.48 -4.15
C GLY A 208 20.75 3.01 -5.55
N SER A 209 21.51 2.48 -6.50
CA SER A 209 21.35 2.80 -7.93
C SER A 209 21.50 1.54 -8.81
N ALA A 210 20.78 1.54 -9.94
CA ALA A 210 20.87 0.55 -10.98
C ALA A 210 21.42 1.23 -12.26
N ARG A 211 22.58 0.83 -12.74
CA ARG A 211 23.24 1.37 -13.92
C ARG A 211 23.07 0.45 -15.11
N ALA A 212 22.53 0.97 -16.18
CA ALA A 212 22.22 0.27 -17.41
C ALA A 212 23.03 0.84 -18.62
N LEU A 213 23.37 -0.03 -19.55
CA LEU A 213 24.09 0.32 -20.77
C LEU A 213 23.28 -0.04 -22.03
N GLY A 214 21.97 0.20 -22.03
CA GLY A 214 21.08 -0.22 -23.12
C GLY A 214 20.37 -1.53 -22.75
N THR A 215 19.55 -1.51 -21.72
CA THR A 215 18.96 -2.68 -21.05
C THR A 215 17.47 -2.48 -20.80
N GLN A 216 16.77 -3.58 -20.53
CA GLN A 216 15.41 -3.57 -20.03
C GLN A 216 15.40 -4.14 -18.61
N PHE A 217 14.86 -3.39 -17.68
CA PHE A 217 14.81 -3.78 -16.26
C PHE A 217 13.68 -3.08 -15.51
N SER A 218 13.27 -3.63 -14.41
CA SER A 218 12.27 -3.06 -13.51
C SER A 218 12.90 -2.70 -12.16
N VAL A 219 12.45 -1.57 -11.60
CA VAL A 219 12.79 -1.16 -10.24
C VAL A 219 11.51 -0.97 -9.46
N ASN A 220 11.40 -1.63 -8.31
CA ASN A 220 10.26 -1.59 -7.43
C ASN A 220 10.69 -1.06 -6.06
N ARG A 221 10.29 0.16 -5.73
CA ARG A 221 10.53 0.76 -4.42
C ARG A 221 9.39 0.37 -3.47
N LEU A 222 9.70 -0.53 -2.56
CA LEU A 222 8.87 -0.97 -1.46
C LEU A 222 9.09 -0.05 -0.23
N PRO A 223 8.25 -0.11 0.82
CA PRO A 223 8.43 0.72 2.01
C PRO A 223 9.81 0.62 2.63
N ASP A 224 10.35 -0.60 2.78
CA ASP A 224 11.60 -0.87 3.50
C ASP A 224 12.73 -1.42 2.61
N SER A 225 12.51 -1.50 1.30
CA SER A 225 13.48 -2.09 0.37
C SER A 225 13.24 -1.66 -1.07
N VAL A 226 14.24 -1.91 -1.91
CA VAL A 226 14.12 -1.75 -3.36
C VAL A 226 14.46 -3.08 -4.01
N GLU A 227 13.68 -3.48 -4.98
CA GLU A 227 13.91 -4.67 -5.80
C GLU A 227 14.22 -4.27 -7.24
N VAL A 228 15.29 -4.82 -7.79
CA VAL A 228 15.70 -4.64 -9.18
C VAL A 228 15.59 -5.98 -9.89
N VAL A 229 14.88 -6.02 -11.01
CA VAL A 229 14.69 -7.21 -11.86
C VAL A 229 15.24 -6.91 -13.24
N VAL A 230 16.15 -7.74 -13.76
CA VAL A 230 16.73 -7.59 -15.09
C VAL A 230 16.01 -8.46 -16.10
N VAL A 231 15.62 -7.85 -17.22
CA VAL A 231 14.88 -8.51 -18.31
C VAL A 231 15.80 -8.77 -19.49
N GLU A 232 16.59 -7.77 -19.90
CA GLU A 232 17.53 -7.88 -21.01
C GLU A 232 18.87 -7.25 -20.64
N HIS A 233 19.97 -7.87 -21.10
CA HIS A 233 21.35 -7.48 -20.86
C HIS A 233 21.71 -7.45 -19.36
N GLU A 234 22.73 -6.70 -18.99
CA GLU A 234 23.24 -6.66 -17.62
C GLU A 234 22.98 -5.30 -16.98
N VAL A 235 22.72 -5.31 -15.67
CA VAL A 235 22.56 -4.11 -14.85
C VAL A 235 23.45 -4.20 -13.63
N ALA A 236 24.29 -3.19 -13.43
CA ALA A 236 25.08 -3.05 -12.22
C ALA A 236 24.24 -2.36 -11.14
N VAL A 237 24.03 -3.05 -10.03
CA VAL A 237 23.33 -2.51 -8.86
C VAL A 237 24.33 -2.18 -7.77
N SER A 238 24.33 -0.93 -7.31
CA SER A 238 25.22 -0.46 -6.26
C SER A 238 24.44 0.17 -5.11
N VAL A 239 24.92 -0.02 -3.87
CA VAL A 239 24.29 0.49 -2.65
C VAL A 239 25.36 1.12 -1.78
N ALA A 240 25.08 2.33 -1.29
CA ALA A 240 25.96 3.01 -0.35
C ALA A 240 26.09 2.19 0.95
N THR A 241 27.31 2.04 1.45
CA THR A 241 27.58 1.35 2.71
C THR A 241 28.18 2.30 3.73
N ALA A 242 27.93 2.06 4.99
CA ALA A 242 28.49 2.85 6.09
C ALA A 242 30.04 2.87 6.12
N GLY A 243 30.69 1.95 5.41
CA GLY A 243 32.15 1.85 5.30
C GLY A 243 32.79 2.63 4.15
N GLY A 244 32.02 3.43 3.41
CA GLY A 244 32.51 4.36 2.39
C GLY A 244 32.72 3.78 0.99
N ARG A 245 32.88 2.48 0.81
CA ARG A 245 32.91 1.85 -0.53
C ARG A 245 31.57 1.19 -0.82
N PRO A 246 30.86 1.57 -1.91
CA PRO A 246 29.59 0.97 -2.23
C PRO A 246 29.71 -0.54 -2.48
N ALA A 247 28.73 -1.29 -2.01
CA ALA A 247 28.58 -2.69 -2.42
C ALA A 247 27.98 -2.70 -3.82
N GLU A 248 28.57 -3.47 -4.73
CA GLU A 248 28.14 -3.53 -6.13
C GLU A 248 27.99 -4.98 -6.59
N ILE A 249 26.98 -5.24 -7.41
CA ILE A 249 26.75 -6.53 -8.04
C ILE A 249 26.19 -6.32 -9.45
N VAL A 250 26.59 -7.19 -10.38
CA VAL A 250 26.05 -7.22 -11.75
C VAL A 250 24.98 -8.33 -11.83
N LEU A 251 23.81 -7.97 -12.31
CA LEU A 251 22.70 -8.88 -12.55
C LEU A 251 22.60 -9.20 -14.03
N SER A 252 22.37 -10.45 -14.34
CA SER A 252 22.06 -10.95 -15.67
C SER A 252 20.55 -11.09 -15.89
N PRO A 253 20.06 -11.25 -17.14
CA PRO A 253 18.66 -11.48 -17.44
C PRO A 253 18.02 -12.60 -16.62
N GLY A 254 16.80 -12.40 -16.13
CA GLY A 254 16.08 -13.35 -15.27
C GLY A 254 16.56 -13.37 -13.82
N GLN A 255 17.42 -12.44 -13.42
CA GLN A 255 17.84 -12.27 -12.03
C GLN A 255 17.20 -11.07 -11.38
N SER A 256 17.00 -11.17 -10.07
CA SER A 256 16.58 -10.07 -9.20
C SER A 256 17.51 -9.95 -8.01
N VAL A 257 17.65 -8.73 -7.51
CA VAL A 257 18.26 -8.43 -6.22
C VAL A 257 17.38 -7.47 -5.44
N ARG A 258 17.35 -7.64 -4.12
CA ARG A 258 16.71 -6.70 -3.21
C ARG A 258 17.78 -6.04 -2.34
N TYR A 259 17.65 -4.74 -2.12
CA TYR A 259 18.47 -4.01 -1.16
C TYR A 259 17.63 -3.15 -0.22
N ALA A 260 18.15 -2.87 0.94
CA ALA A 260 17.53 -2.09 2.01
C ALA A 260 18.62 -1.30 2.76
N GLU A 261 18.28 -0.64 3.86
CA GLU A 261 19.27 0.00 4.75
C GLU A 261 20.30 -1.03 5.29
N ALA A 262 19.88 -2.27 5.47
CA ALA A 262 20.77 -3.37 5.88
C ALA A 262 21.82 -3.75 4.82
N GLY A 263 21.73 -3.20 3.61
CA GLY A 263 22.67 -3.41 2.52
C GLY A 263 22.10 -4.17 1.32
N LEU A 264 23.02 -4.66 0.48
CA LEU A 264 22.73 -5.36 -0.76
C LEU A 264 22.51 -6.86 -0.49
N GLY A 265 21.37 -7.38 -0.93
CA GLY A 265 21.03 -8.81 -0.85
C GLY A 265 21.80 -9.67 -1.85
N ARG A 266 21.48 -10.96 -1.87
CA ARG A 266 22.04 -11.90 -2.87
C ARG A 266 21.12 -11.95 -4.09
N PRO A 267 21.69 -12.01 -5.31
CA PRO A 267 20.91 -12.26 -6.51
C PRO A 267 20.21 -13.60 -6.45
N HIS A 268 19.02 -13.65 -7.01
CA HIS A 268 18.26 -14.88 -7.15
C HIS A 268 17.49 -14.87 -8.48
N PRO A 269 17.21 -16.04 -9.06
CA PRO A 269 16.38 -16.12 -10.26
C PRO A 269 14.95 -15.70 -9.94
N VAL A 270 14.30 -15.05 -10.91
CA VAL A 270 12.91 -14.58 -10.81
C VAL A 270 12.13 -15.01 -12.04
N ASP A 271 10.86 -15.35 -11.85
CA ASP A 271 9.91 -15.52 -12.94
C ASP A 271 9.53 -14.13 -13.49
N LEU A 272 9.96 -13.86 -14.73
CA LEU A 272 9.72 -12.56 -15.38
C LEU A 272 8.23 -12.35 -15.68
N ASP A 273 7.47 -13.39 -16.01
CA ASP A 273 6.03 -13.29 -16.25
C ASP A 273 5.29 -12.87 -14.98
N GLN A 274 5.72 -13.38 -13.84
CA GLN A 274 5.20 -12.97 -12.53
C GLN A 274 5.64 -11.54 -12.19
N ALA A 275 6.93 -11.23 -12.29
CA ALA A 275 7.49 -9.94 -11.89
C ALA A 275 6.95 -8.77 -12.74
N LEU A 276 6.60 -9.04 -14.00
CA LEU A 276 6.11 -8.05 -14.97
C LEU A 276 4.60 -8.13 -15.23
N ALA A 277 3.85 -8.98 -14.51
CA ALA A 277 2.41 -9.19 -14.69
C ALA A 277 1.61 -7.88 -14.56
N TRP A 278 2.08 -6.95 -13.72
CA TRP A 278 1.47 -5.63 -13.52
C TRP A 278 1.40 -4.78 -14.79
N ARG A 279 2.29 -5.02 -15.77
CA ARG A 279 2.25 -4.35 -17.09
C ARG A 279 1.05 -4.81 -17.93
N HIS A 280 0.43 -5.90 -17.55
CA HIS A 280 -0.74 -6.52 -18.20
C HIS A 280 -1.97 -6.53 -17.27
N ASP A 281 -2.08 -5.58 -16.35
CA ASP A 281 -3.18 -5.43 -15.41
C ASP A 281 -3.42 -6.65 -14.52
N ARG A 282 -2.36 -7.40 -14.18
CA ARG A 282 -2.43 -8.58 -13.34
C ARG A 282 -1.44 -8.51 -12.17
N LEU A 283 -1.86 -9.06 -11.05
CA LEU A 283 -1.00 -9.36 -9.90
C LEU A 283 -0.89 -10.87 -9.77
N VAL A 284 0.33 -11.36 -9.76
CA VAL A 284 0.62 -12.80 -9.59
C VAL A 284 1.40 -12.97 -8.29
N PHE A 285 0.83 -13.73 -7.39
CA PHE A 285 1.44 -14.05 -6.10
C PHE A 285 1.72 -15.55 -6.02
N ASP A 286 2.93 -15.94 -5.66
CA ASP A 286 3.28 -17.31 -5.33
C ASP A 286 3.87 -17.37 -3.92
N ARG A 287 3.09 -17.87 -2.96
CA ARG A 287 3.47 -18.05 -1.55
C ARG A 287 4.10 -16.79 -0.92
N VAL A 288 3.63 -15.61 -1.31
CA VAL A 288 4.06 -14.34 -0.73
C VAL A 288 3.31 -14.05 0.57
N THR A 289 3.84 -13.19 1.42
CA THR A 289 3.16 -12.81 2.66
C THR A 289 1.96 -11.91 2.39
N LEU A 290 0.91 -12.01 3.20
CA LEU A 290 -0.26 -11.12 3.12
C LEU A 290 0.15 -9.65 3.26
N GLY A 291 1.18 -9.33 4.07
CA GLY A 291 1.75 -7.99 4.14
C GLY A 291 2.20 -7.48 2.78
N HIS A 292 2.95 -8.29 2.04
CA HIS A 292 3.39 -7.94 0.69
C HIS A 292 2.21 -7.77 -0.29
N VAL A 293 1.19 -8.64 -0.21
CA VAL A 293 -0.04 -8.49 -1.01
C VAL A 293 -0.74 -7.18 -0.73
N VAL A 294 -0.88 -6.81 0.55
CA VAL A 294 -1.49 -5.56 0.98
C VAL A 294 -0.70 -4.35 0.49
N ASP A 295 0.63 -4.38 0.55
CA ASP A 295 1.48 -3.31 0.01
C ASP A 295 1.27 -3.13 -1.50
N GLN A 296 1.13 -4.23 -2.24
CA GLN A 296 0.83 -4.17 -3.67
C GLN A 296 -0.58 -3.62 -3.93
N LEU A 297 -1.61 -4.13 -3.24
CA LEU A 297 -3.00 -3.69 -3.41
C LEU A 297 -3.19 -2.21 -3.06
N ASN A 298 -2.46 -1.70 -2.08
CA ASN A 298 -2.47 -0.28 -1.70
C ASN A 298 -2.03 0.66 -2.84
N ARG A 299 -1.36 0.15 -3.88
CA ARG A 299 -1.01 0.94 -5.07
C ARG A 299 -2.16 1.06 -6.08
N TYR A 300 -3.17 0.20 -5.98
CA TYR A 300 -4.26 0.14 -6.96
C TYR A 300 -5.55 0.80 -6.48
N ARG A 301 -5.65 1.15 -5.20
CA ARG A 301 -6.87 1.73 -4.62
C ARG A 301 -6.62 3.06 -3.92
N ARG A 302 -7.68 3.87 -3.84
CA ARG A 302 -7.70 5.03 -2.95
C ARG A 302 -7.97 4.55 -1.52
N GLY A 303 -7.31 5.17 -0.56
CA GLY A 303 -7.34 4.72 0.84
C GLY A 303 -6.31 3.61 1.10
N ARG A 304 -6.24 3.14 2.34
CA ARG A 304 -5.19 2.24 2.80
C ARG A 304 -5.75 0.98 3.45
N ILE A 305 -5.22 -0.17 3.07
CA ILE A 305 -5.43 -1.43 3.76
C ILE A 305 -4.35 -1.53 4.85
N VAL A 306 -4.77 -1.87 6.06
CA VAL A 306 -3.90 -2.07 7.23
C VAL A 306 -4.16 -3.45 7.82
N ILE A 307 -3.11 -4.15 8.22
CA ILE A 307 -3.20 -5.44 8.90
C ILE A 307 -3.00 -5.18 10.41
N ALA A 308 -4.00 -5.52 11.22
CA ALA A 308 -3.97 -5.29 12.65
C ALA A 308 -3.02 -6.21 13.43
N ASN A 309 -2.67 -7.37 12.86
CA ASN A 309 -1.90 -8.40 13.56
C ASN A 309 -0.70 -8.88 12.72
N ALA A 310 0.50 -8.86 13.31
CA ALA A 310 1.72 -9.31 12.65
C ALA A 310 1.68 -10.80 12.24
N SER A 311 0.98 -11.67 12.99
CA SER A 311 0.82 -13.09 12.62
C SER A 311 0.01 -13.23 11.33
N LEU A 312 -0.99 -12.37 11.14
CA LEU A 312 -1.80 -12.31 9.94
C LEU A 312 -0.98 -11.82 8.74
N ALA A 313 -0.13 -10.80 8.93
CA ALA A 313 0.75 -10.28 7.89
C ALA A 313 1.68 -11.34 7.31
N ASN A 314 2.05 -12.35 8.09
CA ASN A 314 2.95 -13.44 7.68
C ASN A 314 2.24 -14.61 6.97
N ARG A 315 0.91 -14.62 6.89
CA ARG A 315 0.17 -15.68 6.17
C ARG A 315 0.51 -15.65 4.69
N ARG A 316 0.58 -16.84 4.09
CA ARG A 316 0.98 -16.99 2.68
C ARG A 316 -0.23 -16.94 1.77
N VAL A 317 -0.07 -16.22 0.65
CA VAL A 317 -1.07 -16.04 -0.39
C VAL A 317 -0.47 -16.48 -1.73
N SER A 318 -1.23 -17.25 -2.50
CA SER A 318 -0.94 -17.56 -3.90
C SER A 318 -2.18 -17.32 -4.73
N GLY A 319 -2.02 -16.77 -5.94
CA GLY A 319 -3.12 -16.52 -6.85
C GLY A 319 -2.75 -15.54 -7.95
N VAL A 320 -3.62 -15.47 -8.96
CA VAL A 320 -3.56 -14.49 -10.04
C VAL A 320 -4.82 -13.65 -9.97
N PHE A 321 -4.64 -12.33 -9.90
CA PHE A 321 -5.70 -11.37 -9.69
C PHE A 321 -5.67 -10.30 -10.77
N ASP A 322 -6.84 -9.84 -11.19
CA ASP A 322 -7.01 -8.67 -12.04
C ASP A 322 -6.91 -7.40 -11.18
N THR A 323 -6.25 -6.38 -11.70
CA THR A 323 -6.06 -5.11 -10.98
C THR A 323 -7.22 -4.12 -11.15
N ALA A 324 -8.20 -4.43 -11.99
CA ALA A 324 -9.35 -3.56 -12.27
C ALA A 324 -10.25 -3.35 -11.04
N ASP A 325 -10.33 -4.35 -10.15
CA ASP A 325 -11.13 -4.27 -8.92
C ASP A 325 -10.32 -4.79 -7.70
N PRO A 326 -9.49 -3.95 -7.11
CA PRO A 326 -8.66 -4.32 -5.96
C PRO A 326 -9.47 -4.63 -4.69
N ASP A 327 -10.70 -4.13 -4.57
CA ASP A 327 -11.55 -4.40 -3.41
C ASP A 327 -12.14 -5.81 -3.48
N THR A 328 -12.55 -6.27 -4.64
CA THR A 328 -12.94 -7.69 -4.86
C THR A 328 -11.76 -8.64 -4.66
N VAL A 329 -10.55 -8.26 -5.07
CA VAL A 329 -9.33 -9.04 -4.77
C VAL A 329 -9.13 -9.17 -3.27
N LEU A 330 -9.23 -8.08 -2.52
CA LEU A 330 -9.09 -8.06 -1.07
C LEU A 330 -10.15 -8.94 -0.39
N ALA A 331 -11.42 -8.81 -0.78
CA ALA A 331 -12.52 -9.60 -0.25
C ALA A 331 -12.32 -11.12 -0.50
N THR A 332 -11.84 -11.48 -1.69
CA THR A 332 -11.53 -12.87 -2.03
C THR A 332 -10.41 -13.43 -1.14
N ILE A 333 -9.30 -12.69 -0.99
CA ILE A 333 -8.18 -13.10 -0.14
C ILE A 333 -8.62 -13.19 1.33
N ALA A 334 -9.40 -12.23 1.82
CA ALA A 334 -9.91 -12.25 3.20
C ALA A 334 -10.78 -13.47 3.46
N ARG A 335 -11.69 -13.82 2.55
CA ARG A 335 -12.53 -15.02 2.62
C ARG A 335 -11.71 -16.30 2.62
N GLU A 336 -10.77 -16.46 1.70
CA GLU A 336 -9.91 -17.65 1.61
C GLU A 336 -9.03 -17.84 2.85
N LEU A 337 -8.60 -16.74 3.43
CA LEU A 337 -7.81 -16.78 4.65
C LEU A 337 -8.67 -16.82 5.92
N GLY A 338 -9.99 -16.72 5.85
CA GLY A 338 -10.87 -16.63 7.04
C GLY A 338 -10.57 -15.39 7.90
N VAL A 339 -10.23 -14.29 7.26
CA VAL A 339 -9.87 -13.01 7.90
C VAL A 339 -11.06 -12.06 7.83
N ARG A 340 -11.34 -11.36 8.91
CA ARG A 340 -12.38 -10.33 8.96
C ARG A 340 -11.84 -9.00 8.44
N THR A 341 -12.72 -8.21 7.83
CA THR A 341 -12.41 -6.87 7.34
C THR A 341 -13.35 -5.85 7.97
N ALA A 342 -12.82 -4.71 8.39
CA ALA A 342 -13.61 -3.55 8.79
C ALA A 342 -13.22 -2.37 7.89
N SER A 343 -14.20 -1.79 7.19
CA SER A 343 -13.97 -0.74 6.20
C SER A 343 -14.53 0.58 6.69
N ALA A 344 -13.71 1.64 6.61
CA ALA A 344 -14.07 3.04 6.75
C ALA A 344 -13.71 3.76 5.44
N PRO A 345 -14.19 4.98 5.16
CA PRO A 345 -14.06 5.62 3.85
C PRO A 345 -12.68 5.65 3.21
N LEU A 346 -11.60 5.65 4.00
CA LEU A 346 -10.21 5.70 3.51
C LEU A 346 -9.32 4.60 4.09
N VAL A 347 -9.85 3.74 4.95
CA VAL A 347 -9.06 2.71 5.63
C VAL A 347 -9.86 1.41 5.70
N THR A 348 -9.24 0.32 5.29
CA THR A 348 -9.76 -1.04 5.50
C THR A 348 -8.79 -1.79 6.40
N VAL A 349 -9.27 -2.33 7.51
CA VAL A 349 -8.47 -3.08 8.47
C VAL A 349 -8.76 -4.57 8.31
N LEU A 350 -7.69 -5.37 8.22
CA LEU A 350 -7.73 -6.84 8.26
C LEU A 350 -7.39 -7.30 9.69
N TYR A 351 -8.26 -8.13 10.32
CA TYR A 351 -8.09 -8.60 11.70
C TYR A 351 -8.59 -10.03 11.92
#